data_fd6138b3271ef6548f22b47ebcd2c5c0
#
_entry.id   fd6138b3271ef6548f22b47ebcd2c5c0
#
_cell.length_a   1.000
_cell.length_b   1.000
_cell.length_c   1.000
_cell.angle_alpha   90.00
_cell.angle_beta   90.00
_cell.angle_gamma   90.00
#
_symmetry.space_group_name_H-M   'P 1'
#
loop_
_entity.id
_entity.type
_entity.pdbx_description
1 polymer ?
#
loop_
_entity_poly.entity_id
_entity_poly.type
_entity_poly.pdbx_seq_one_letter_code
_entity_poly.pdbx_strand_id
1 'polypeptide(L)'
;MNYILFDGDVRSALLPFTYTKPVADIRIGILTIREKWESYLGLTTTTITEEYLEEKYPMVELEKNILINASFLPTKSLVEKIKELSKNEAIFKGEDVIAFYTSDSQEDIKFDDYKQIELEETILQIKNTWDIFSLNAEALQQDFDLITEGRTSQPIPEGTRYINKENIFIEEGAE
;
A
#
# COMPACT_ATOMS: atom_id res chain seq x y z
N MET A 1 15.72 6.38 -6.72
CA MET A 1 14.74 5.32 -6.97
C MET A 1 13.37 5.92 -6.75
N ASN A 2 12.43 5.66 -7.62
CA ASN A 2 11.09 6.22 -7.59
C ASN A 2 10.08 5.07 -7.41
N TYR A 3 9.03 5.30 -6.64
CA TYR A 3 7.96 4.33 -6.43
C TYR A 3 6.65 4.87 -6.97
N ILE A 4 6.00 4.07 -7.80
CA ILE A 4 4.75 4.42 -8.48
C ILE A 4 3.70 3.39 -8.12
N LEU A 5 2.60 3.82 -7.54
CA LEU A 5 1.45 2.96 -7.24
C LEU A 5 0.54 2.89 -8.46
N PHE A 6 0.20 1.70 -8.94
CA PHE A 6 -0.72 1.55 -10.06
C PHE A 6 -1.99 0.80 -9.66
N ASP A 7 -3.09 1.13 -10.32
CA ASP A 7 -4.43 0.65 -9.93
C ASP A 7 -4.65 -0.84 -10.21
N GLY A 8 -4.01 -1.40 -11.25
CA GLY A 8 -4.23 -2.78 -11.65
C GLY A 8 -5.65 -3.10 -12.12
N ASP A 9 -5.89 -4.37 -12.41
CA ASP A 9 -7.17 -4.86 -12.97
C ASP A 9 -8.34 -4.78 -11.98
N VAL A 10 -8.02 -4.69 -10.66
CA VAL A 10 -9.03 -4.65 -9.60
C VAL A 10 -9.82 -3.33 -9.56
N ARG A 11 -9.33 -2.28 -10.22
CA ARG A 11 -9.95 -0.96 -10.21
C ARG A 11 -11.45 -0.98 -10.50
N SER A 12 -11.86 -1.72 -11.53
CA SER A 12 -13.27 -1.82 -11.94
C SER A 12 -14.14 -2.51 -10.89
N ALA A 13 -13.59 -3.54 -10.20
CA ALA A 13 -14.29 -4.25 -9.14
C ALA A 13 -14.41 -3.43 -7.84
N LEU A 14 -13.62 -2.36 -7.71
CA LEU A 14 -13.63 -1.44 -6.57
C LEU A 14 -14.53 -0.22 -6.78
N LEU A 15 -15.28 -0.14 -7.89
CA LEU A 15 -16.31 0.88 -8.06
C LEU A 15 -17.41 0.72 -7.00
N PRO A 16 -17.99 1.82 -6.47
CA PRO A 16 -17.82 3.21 -6.89
C PRO A 16 -16.63 3.97 -6.24
N PHE A 17 -15.85 3.36 -5.35
CA PHE A 17 -14.79 4.04 -4.61
C PHE A 17 -13.70 4.61 -5.51
N THR A 18 -13.44 3.96 -6.63
CA THR A 18 -12.41 4.35 -7.60
C THR A 18 -12.86 5.36 -8.67
N TYR A 19 -14.10 5.86 -8.61
CA TYR A 19 -14.53 6.92 -9.55
C TYR A 19 -13.77 8.23 -9.41
N THR A 20 -13.41 8.62 -8.19
CA THR A 20 -12.85 9.96 -7.91
C THR A 20 -11.44 9.92 -7.35
N LYS A 21 -10.86 8.73 -7.23
CA LYS A 21 -9.52 8.50 -6.70
C LYS A 21 -8.92 7.19 -7.19
N PRO A 22 -7.59 7.06 -7.18
CA PRO A 22 -6.92 5.80 -7.47
C PRO A 22 -7.13 4.77 -6.35
N VAL A 23 -6.84 3.51 -6.64
CA VAL A 23 -6.89 2.41 -5.65
C VAL A 23 -6.02 2.71 -4.43
N ALA A 24 -4.85 3.30 -4.65
CA ALA A 24 -3.92 3.68 -3.59
C ALA A 24 -4.54 4.60 -2.52
N ASP A 25 -5.53 5.40 -2.87
CA ASP A 25 -6.17 6.35 -1.95
C ASP A 25 -7.43 5.78 -1.27
N ILE A 26 -7.71 4.49 -1.45
CA ILE A 26 -8.72 3.79 -0.65
C ILE A 26 -8.20 3.63 0.78
N ARG A 27 -9.05 4.00 1.75
CA ARG A 27 -8.78 3.76 3.17
C ARG A 27 -9.25 2.38 3.58
N ILE A 28 -8.34 1.64 4.22
CA ILE A 28 -8.63 0.37 4.88
C ILE A 28 -7.81 0.33 6.17
N GLY A 29 -8.45 0.12 7.31
CA GLY A 29 -7.85 0.38 8.62
C GLY A 29 -7.82 1.87 8.96
N ILE A 30 -6.73 2.36 9.52
CA ILE A 30 -6.52 3.75 9.92
C ILE A 30 -6.03 4.60 8.73
N LEU A 31 -5.15 4.04 7.92
CA LEU A 31 -4.45 4.71 6.83
C LEU A 31 -5.07 4.36 5.45
N THR A 32 -4.83 5.21 4.45
CA THR A 32 -5.00 4.81 3.04
C THR A 32 -3.89 3.83 2.64
N ILE A 33 -4.09 3.10 1.56
CA ILE A 33 -3.07 2.17 1.05
C ILE A 33 -1.79 2.94 0.71
N ARG A 34 -1.90 4.14 0.12
CA ARG A 34 -0.77 5.03 -0.14
C ARG A 34 0.00 5.36 1.14
N GLU A 35 -0.70 5.84 2.17
CA GLU A 35 -0.08 6.21 3.45
C GLU A 35 0.67 5.03 4.09
N LYS A 36 0.14 3.81 3.95
CA LYS A 36 0.83 2.60 4.40
C LYS A 36 2.13 2.37 3.62
N TRP A 37 2.07 2.38 2.29
CA TRP A 37 3.26 2.20 1.45
C TRP A 37 4.32 3.27 1.73
N GLU A 38 3.93 4.53 1.80
CA GLU A 38 4.85 5.64 2.08
C GLU A 38 5.50 5.53 3.46
N SER A 39 4.75 5.08 4.47
CA SER A 39 5.28 4.83 5.81
C SER A 39 6.37 3.76 5.84
N TYR A 40 6.19 2.66 5.11
CA TYR A 40 7.19 1.59 5.01
C TYR A 40 8.37 1.93 4.09
N LEU A 41 8.12 2.65 3.01
CA LEU A 41 9.16 3.06 2.06
C LEU A 41 10.03 4.20 2.61
N GLY A 42 9.45 5.06 3.44
CA GLY A 42 10.07 6.30 3.91
C GLY A 42 10.15 7.39 2.84
N LEU A 43 9.36 7.29 1.77
CA LEU A 43 9.35 8.17 0.61
C LEU A 43 7.91 8.36 0.11
N THR A 44 7.64 9.50 -0.52
CA THR A 44 6.37 9.75 -1.21
C THR A 44 6.28 8.94 -2.50
N THR A 45 5.06 8.60 -2.90
CA THR A 45 4.76 7.85 -4.10
C THR A 45 3.96 8.68 -5.11
N THR A 46 4.07 8.34 -6.38
CA THR A 46 3.19 8.87 -7.43
C THR A 46 2.26 7.76 -7.93
N THR A 47 1.37 8.06 -8.86
CA THR A 47 0.31 7.11 -9.23
C THR A 47 0.13 7.01 -10.73
N ILE A 48 -0.11 5.79 -11.20
CA ILE A 48 -0.68 5.51 -12.50
C ILE A 48 -2.14 5.13 -12.29
N THR A 49 -3.03 5.90 -12.90
CA THR A 49 -4.48 5.72 -12.81
C THR A 49 -5.14 6.13 -14.12
N GLU A 50 -6.46 6.27 -14.15
CA GLU A 50 -7.21 6.69 -15.31
C GLU A 50 -6.88 8.15 -15.73
N GLU A 51 -6.86 8.40 -17.03
CA GLU A 51 -6.52 9.69 -17.64
C GLU A 51 -7.28 10.87 -17.00
N TYR A 52 -8.58 10.71 -16.72
CA TYR A 52 -9.38 11.77 -16.11
C TYR A 52 -9.01 12.12 -14.65
N LEU A 53 -8.16 11.31 -14.01
CA LEU A 53 -7.64 11.55 -12.66
C LEU A 53 -6.21 12.10 -12.64
N GLU A 54 -5.50 12.08 -13.77
CA GLU A 54 -4.07 12.40 -13.85
C GLU A 54 -3.75 13.84 -13.42
N GLU A 55 -4.64 14.79 -13.70
CA GLU A 55 -4.45 16.18 -13.25
C GLU A 55 -4.35 16.29 -11.71
N LYS A 56 -5.15 15.49 -11.01
CA LYS A 56 -5.17 15.45 -9.54
C LYS A 56 -4.12 14.52 -8.95
N TYR A 57 -3.81 13.44 -9.63
CA TYR A 57 -2.90 12.38 -9.21
C TYR A 57 -1.80 12.17 -10.26
N PRO A 58 -0.91 13.15 -10.42
CA PRO A 58 0.08 13.09 -11.47
C PRO A 58 1.10 11.98 -11.23
N MET A 59 1.47 11.31 -12.32
CA MET A 59 2.60 10.40 -12.33
C MET A 59 3.90 11.20 -12.51
N VAL A 60 4.94 10.78 -11.78
CA VAL A 60 6.30 11.23 -12.01
C VAL A 60 7.15 10.02 -12.36
N GLU A 61 7.74 10.03 -13.52
CA GLU A 61 8.66 9.01 -13.99
C GLU A 61 10.11 9.51 -13.88
N LEU A 62 10.98 8.64 -13.38
CA LEU A 62 12.43 8.88 -13.30
C LEU A 62 13.16 7.78 -14.09
N GLU A 63 14.49 7.82 -14.12
CA GLU A 63 15.30 6.78 -14.78
C GLU A 63 15.13 5.37 -14.17
N LYS A 64 14.74 5.30 -12.91
CA LYS A 64 14.58 4.05 -12.16
C LYS A 64 13.26 4.06 -11.42
N ASN A 65 12.32 3.28 -11.92
CA ASN A 65 10.96 3.21 -11.37
C ASN A 65 10.66 1.79 -10.88
N ILE A 66 10.14 1.71 -9.67
CA ILE A 66 9.48 0.52 -9.17
C ILE A 66 7.98 0.78 -9.16
N LEU A 67 7.26 -0.02 -9.91
CA LEU A 67 5.81 0.02 -9.95
C LEU A 67 5.25 -0.99 -8.94
N ILE A 68 4.27 -0.57 -8.16
CA ILE A 68 3.66 -1.37 -7.10
C ILE A 68 2.15 -1.39 -7.32
N ASN A 69 1.57 -2.58 -7.34
CA ASN A 69 0.13 -2.77 -7.44
C ASN A 69 -0.54 -2.31 -6.14
N ALA A 70 -1.31 -1.24 -6.23
CA ALA A 70 -1.96 -0.61 -5.10
C ALA A 70 -3.05 -1.45 -4.43
N SER A 71 -3.45 -2.58 -5.02
CA SER A 71 -4.40 -3.50 -4.38
C SER A 71 -3.81 -4.28 -3.20
N PHE A 72 -2.48 -4.39 -3.13
CA PHE A 72 -1.78 -5.07 -2.03
C PHE A 72 -1.40 -4.12 -0.91
N LEU A 73 -1.53 -4.59 0.33
CA LEU A 73 -1.07 -3.86 1.50
C LEU A 73 0.40 -4.24 1.80
N PRO A 74 1.23 -3.26 2.21
CA PRO A 74 2.64 -3.52 2.47
C PRO A 74 2.86 -4.32 3.75
N THR A 75 3.92 -5.14 3.73
CA THR A 75 4.57 -5.70 4.93
C THR A 75 6.04 -5.32 4.94
N LYS A 76 6.70 -5.38 6.10
CA LYS A 76 8.15 -5.10 6.19
C LYS A 76 8.95 -5.99 5.24
N SER A 77 8.65 -7.30 5.23
CA SER A 77 9.33 -8.28 4.39
C SER A 77 9.14 -8.01 2.90
N LEU A 78 7.90 -7.67 2.48
CA LEU A 78 7.61 -7.32 1.09
C LEU A 78 8.36 -6.08 0.65
N VAL A 79 8.37 -5.04 1.50
CA VAL A 79 9.08 -3.78 1.18
C VAL A 79 10.59 -3.99 1.07
N GLU A 80 11.19 -4.83 1.90
CA GLU A 80 12.60 -5.20 1.78
C GLU A 80 12.89 -5.88 0.45
N LYS A 81 12.08 -6.86 0.05
CA LYS A 81 12.20 -7.53 -1.25
C LYS A 81 12.04 -6.55 -2.42
N ILE A 82 11.08 -5.61 -2.33
CA ILE A 82 10.88 -4.58 -3.35
C ILE A 82 12.10 -3.66 -3.48
N LYS A 83 12.73 -3.28 -2.35
CA LYS A 83 13.94 -2.44 -2.35
C LYS A 83 15.16 -3.15 -2.97
N GLU A 84 15.18 -4.47 -2.95
CA GLU A 84 16.24 -5.31 -3.52
C GLU A 84 16.03 -5.65 -5.01
N LEU A 85 14.86 -5.32 -5.59
CA LEU A 85 14.58 -5.58 -7.00
C LEU A 85 15.63 -4.97 -7.91
N SER A 86 16.12 -5.79 -8.83
CA SER A 86 16.96 -5.39 -9.94
C SER A 86 16.15 -5.11 -11.19
N LYS A 87 16.76 -4.44 -12.18
CA LYS A 87 16.10 -4.18 -13.47
C LYS A 87 15.55 -5.48 -14.08
N ASN A 88 14.32 -5.42 -14.57
CA ASN A 88 13.59 -6.54 -15.17
C ASN A 88 13.38 -7.73 -14.20
N GLU A 89 13.21 -7.41 -12.91
CA GLU A 89 12.69 -8.35 -11.92
C GLU A 89 11.28 -7.93 -11.51
N ALA A 90 10.42 -8.91 -11.27
CA ALA A 90 9.04 -8.70 -10.83
C ALA A 90 8.64 -9.69 -9.74
N ILE A 91 7.91 -9.21 -8.73
CA ILE A 91 7.36 -10.02 -7.64
C ILE A 91 5.91 -10.32 -7.95
N PHE A 92 5.55 -11.60 -7.84
CA PHE A 92 4.21 -12.10 -8.09
C PHE A 92 3.62 -12.79 -6.86
N LYS A 93 2.28 -12.84 -6.82
CA LYS A 93 1.49 -13.70 -5.96
C LYS A 93 0.52 -14.48 -6.83
N GLY A 94 0.88 -15.71 -7.18
CA GLY A 94 0.18 -16.48 -8.21
C GLY A 94 0.21 -15.75 -9.56
N GLU A 95 -0.95 -15.38 -10.10
CA GLU A 95 -1.04 -14.67 -11.38
C GLU A 95 -0.96 -13.13 -11.22
N ASP A 96 -1.10 -12.62 -10.00
CA ASP A 96 -1.12 -11.18 -9.74
C ASP A 96 0.31 -10.64 -9.58
N VAL A 97 0.67 -9.62 -10.38
CA VAL A 97 1.90 -8.87 -10.17
C VAL A 97 1.74 -7.93 -8.96
N ILE A 98 2.70 -8.01 -8.04
CA ILE A 98 2.76 -7.15 -6.86
C ILE A 98 3.61 -5.92 -7.14
N ALA A 99 4.83 -6.13 -7.63
CA ALA A 99 5.74 -5.04 -7.94
C ALA A 99 6.75 -5.45 -9.00
N PHE A 100 7.24 -4.50 -9.77
CA PHE A 100 8.29 -4.73 -10.76
C PHE A 100 9.15 -3.49 -10.95
N TYR A 101 10.40 -3.74 -11.33
CA TYR A 101 11.36 -2.68 -11.62
C TYR A 101 11.59 -2.53 -13.12
N THR A 102 11.32 -1.37 -13.65
CA THR A 102 11.54 -1.03 -15.06
C THR A 102 12.23 0.31 -15.24
N SER A 103 12.96 0.42 -16.36
CA SER A 103 13.46 1.69 -16.92
C SER A 103 12.84 1.97 -18.28
N ASP A 104 11.96 1.10 -18.75
CA ASP A 104 11.32 1.20 -20.06
C ASP A 104 9.98 1.95 -19.93
N SER A 105 9.47 2.50 -21.03
CA SER A 105 8.16 3.12 -21.03
C SER A 105 7.08 2.08 -20.72
N GLN A 106 6.05 2.48 -20.01
CA GLN A 106 5.08 1.54 -19.44
C GLN A 106 4.12 0.93 -20.46
N GLU A 107 4.10 1.46 -21.68
CA GLU A 107 3.24 0.97 -22.76
C GLU A 107 3.68 -0.39 -23.32
N ASP A 108 4.93 -0.80 -23.10
CA ASP A 108 5.54 -2.00 -23.70
C ASP A 108 5.97 -3.08 -22.70
N ILE A 109 5.41 -3.09 -21.47
CA ILE A 109 5.80 -4.06 -20.46
C ILE A 109 5.27 -5.46 -20.80
N LYS A 110 6.20 -6.41 -21.01
CA LYS A 110 5.91 -7.82 -21.17
C LYS A 110 6.56 -8.60 -20.03
N PHE A 111 5.77 -9.15 -19.14
CA PHE A 111 6.28 -9.87 -17.97
C PHE A 111 7.01 -11.17 -18.32
N ASP A 112 6.86 -11.69 -19.54
CA ASP A 112 7.65 -12.83 -20.03
C ASP A 112 9.16 -12.50 -20.12
N ASP A 113 9.51 -11.22 -20.24
CA ASP A 113 10.88 -10.75 -20.28
C ASP A 113 11.46 -10.43 -18.88
N TYR A 114 10.64 -10.60 -17.83
CA TYR A 114 11.05 -10.35 -16.46
C TYR A 114 11.41 -11.64 -15.73
N LYS A 115 12.42 -11.56 -14.87
CA LYS A 115 12.67 -12.63 -13.89
C LYS A 115 11.59 -12.56 -12.82
N GLN A 116 10.74 -13.56 -12.79
CA GLN A 116 9.61 -13.65 -11.88
C GLN A 116 10.07 -14.22 -10.52
N ILE A 117 9.65 -13.55 -9.45
CA ILE A 117 9.92 -13.92 -8.06
C ILE A 117 8.57 -14.16 -7.39
N GLU A 118 8.28 -15.40 -7.02
CA GLU A 118 7.04 -15.72 -6.30
C GLU A 118 7.12 -15.32 -4.84
N LEU A 119 6.08 -14.63 -4.35
CA LEU A 119 5.92 -14.26 -2.95
C LEU A 119 5.15 -15.35 -2.21
N GLU A 120 5.84 -16.08 -1.33
CA GLU A 120 5.21 -17.18 -0.58
C GLU A 120 4.44 -16.72 0.66
N GLU A 121 4.80 -15.57 1.23
CA GLU A 121 4.12 -15.04 2.42
C GLU A 121 2.67 -14.61 2.13
N THR A 122 1.83 -14.69 3.16
CA THR A 122 0.45 -14.19 3.07
C THR A 122 0.47 -12.67 3.26
N ILE A 123 -0.15 -11.97 2.31
CA ILE A 123 -0.33 -10.52 2.34
C ILE A 123 -1.79 -10.18 2.08
N LEU A 124 -2.24 -9.05 2.60
CA LEU A 124 -3.58 -8.55 2.36
C LEU A 124 -3.67 -7.95 0.95
N GLN A 125 -4.75 -8.28 0.25
CA GLN A 125 -5.08 -7.71 -1.05
C GLN A 125 -6.57 -7.38 -1.10
N ILE A 126 -6.90 -6.18 -1.57
CA ILE A 126 -8.28 -5.80 -1.87
C ILE A 126 -8.57 -6.09 -3.35
N LYS A 127 -9.50 -6.97 -3.63
CA LYS A 127 -9.96 -7.30 -5.00
C LYS A 127 -11.36 -6.80 -5.27
N ASN A 128 -12.17 -6.65 -4.23
CA ASN A 128 -13.56 -6.28 -4.31
C ASN A 128 -13.92 -5.26 -3.22
N THR A 129 -15.02 -4.56 -3.39
CA THR A 129 -15.48 -3.55 -2.42
C THR A 129 -15.73 -4.12 -1.02
N TRP A 130 -16.17 -5.36 -0.90
CA TRP A 130 -16.41 -6.00 0.40
C TRP A 130 -15.10 -6.40 1.13
N ASP A 131 -13.98 -6.50 0.41
CA ASP A 131 -12.68 -6.78 1.04
C ASP A 131 -12.24 -5.63 1.94
N ILE A 132 -12.61 -4.38 1.58
CA ILE A 132 -12.38 -3.20 2.42
C ILE A 132 -12.99 -3.39 3.80
N PHE A 133 -14.16 -4.02 3.89
CA PHE A 133 -14.83 -4.32 5.14
C PHE A 133 -14.29 -5.60 5.80
N SER A 134 -14.14 -6.67 5.03
CA SER A 134 -13.78 -7.99 5.56
C SER A 134 -12.34 -8.03 6.12
N LEU A 135 -11.42 -7.31 5.48
CA LEU A 135 -10.00 -7.24 5.88
C LEU A 135 -9.71 -6.07 6.83
N ASN A 136 -10.70 -5.22 7.13
CA ASN A 136 -10.48 -3.98 7.87
C ASN A 136 -9.90 -4.22 9.28
N ALA A 137 -10.33 -5.26 9.96
CA ALA A 137 -9.85 -5.55 11.32
C ALA A 137 -8.36 -5.87 11.34
N GLU A 138 -7.87 -6.67 10.38
CA GLU A 138 -6.46 -7.01 10.27
C GLU A 138 -5.63 -5.80 9.81
N ALA A 139 -6.12 -5.05 8.81
CA ALA A 139 -5.48 -3.83 8.34
C ALA A 139 -5.37 -2.76 9.44
N LEU A 140 -6.39 -2.64 10.30
CA LEU A 140 -6.40 -1.72 11.43
C LEU A 140 -5.35 -2.11 12.47
N GLN A 141 -5.20 -3.40 12.77
CA GLN A 141 -4.17 -3.88 13.69
C GLN A 141 -2.76 -3.62 13.13
N GLN A 142 -2.54 -3.90 11.84
CA GLN A 142 -1.27 -3.61 11.18
C GLN A 142 -0.93 -2.11 11.22
N ASP A 143 -1.92 -1.24 10.99
CA ASP A 143 -1.73 0.21 11.08
C ASP A 143 -1.43 0.68 12.50
N PHE A 144 -2.16 0.14 13.49
CA PHE A 144 -1.92 0.45 14.89
C PHE A 144 -0.48 0.11 15.28
N ASP A 145 -0.02 -1.09 14.93
CA ASP A 145 1.34 -1.53 15.20
C ASP A 145 2.38 -0.63 14.51
N LEU A 146 2.14 -0.28 13.23
CA LEU A 146 3.01 0.60 12.44
C LEU A 146 3.10 2.01 13.04
N ILE A 147 1.95 2.61 13.39
CA ILE A 147 1.89 4.00 13.88
C ILE A 147 2.48 4.11 15.29
N THR A 148 2.34 3.07 16.10
CA THR A 148 2.79 3.10 17.51
C THR A 148 4.18 2.52 17.71
N GLU A 149 4.79 1.94 16.69
CA GLU A 149 6.12 1.31 16.77
C GLU A 149 7.18 2.26 17.35
N GLY A 150 7.83 1.84 18.42
CA GLY A 150 8.90 2.62 19.09
C GLY A 150 8.40 3.85 19.86
N ARG A 151 7.09 4.03 20.01
CA ARG A 151 6.47 5.17 20.71
C ARG A 151 5.89 4.74 22.06
N THR A 152 5.73 5.70 22.95
CA THR A 152 5.15 5.49 24.28
C THR A 152 3.83 6.25 24.40
N SER A 153 2.76 5.51 24.74
CA SER A 153 1.45 6.11 24.99
C SER A 153 1.46 6.94 26.26
N GLN A 154 0.71 8.03 26.25
CA GLN A 154 0.39 8.78 27.47
C GLN A 154 -0.50 7.91 28.40
N PRO A 155 -0.47 8.17 29.72
CA PRO A 155 -1.31 7.41 30.65
C PRO A 155 -2.78 7.72 30.43
N ILE A 156 -3.63 6.69 30.64
CA ILE A 156 -5.08 6.88 30.60
C ILE A 156 -5.49 7.77 31.77
N PRO A 157 -6.26 8.85 31.55
CA PRO A 157 -6.71 9.77 32.62
C PRO A 157 -7.50 9.03 33.70
N GLU A 158 -7.33 9.49 34.96
CA GLU A 158 -8.08 8.95 36.08
C GLU A 158 -9.60 9.10 35.89
N GLY A 159 -10.35 8.08 36.26
CA GLY A 159 -11.80 8.07 36.12
C GLY A 159 -12.33 7.63 34.75
N THR A 160 -11.44 7.43 33.75
CA THR A 160 -11.83 6.93 32.44
C THR A 160 -12.06 5.41 32.47
N ARG A 161 -13.23 4.95 31.97
CA ARG A 161 -13.49 3.53 31.76
C ARG A 161 -12.81 3.08 30.48
N TYR A 162 -12.05 2.02 30.54
CA TYR A 162 -11.39 1.43 29.37
C TYR A 162 -11.48 -0.09 29.39
N ILE A 163 -11.34 -0.68 28.21
CA ILE A 163 -11.22 -2.12 27.98
C ILE A 163 -9.98 -2.33 27.14
N ASN A 164 -9.18 -3.36 27.44
CA ASN A 164 -7.93 -3.69 26.72
C ASN A 164 -6.94 -2.52 26.67
N LYS A 165 -6.41 -2.17 27.85
CA LYS A 165 -5.46 -1.06 28.01
C LYS A 165 -4.26 -1.15 27.03
N GLU A 166 -3.80 -2.35 26.77
CA GLU A 166 -2.67 -2.64 25.86
C GLU A 166 -2.95 -2.29 24.40
N ASN A 167 -4.21 -2.15 24.03
CA ASN A 167 -4.64 -1.76 22.68
C ASN A 167 -5.10 -0.29 22.60
N ILE A 168 -4.68 0.53 23.56
CA ILE A 168 -4.98 1.95 23.59
C ILE A 168 -3.67 2.73 23.51
N PHE A 169 -3.58 3.62 22.54
CA PHE A 169 -2.48 4.55 22.40
C PHE A 169 -3.00 5.98 22.48
N ILE A 170 -2.48 6.77 23.40
CA ILE A 170 -2.85 8.16 23.62
C ILE A 170 -1.67 9.03 23.22
N GLU A 171 -1.90 9.93 22.28
CA GLU A 171 -0.91 10.89 21.80
C GLU A 171 -0.62 11.96 22.88
N GLU A 172 0.58 12.53 22.82
CA GLU A 172 0.90 13.70 23.64
C GLU A 172 -0.01 14.88 23.25
N GLY A 173 -0.61 15.53 24.25
CA GLY A 173 -1.53 16.65 24.04
C GLY A 173 -2.96 16.25 23.66
N ALA A 174 -3.32 14.97 23.73
CA ALA A 174 -4.70 14.55 23.56
C ALA A 174 -5.56 15.03 24.75
N GLU A 175 -6.70 15.68 24.47
CA GLU A 175 -7.67 16.20 25.43
C GLU A 175 -9.04 15.50 25.27
#